data_4b57592842885da56668610589567e63
#
_entry.id   4b57592842885da56668610589567e63
#
_cell.length_a   1.000
_cell.length_b   1.000
_cell.length_c   1.000
_cell.angle_alpha   90.00
_cell.angle_beta   90.00
_cell.angle_gamma   90.00
#
_symmetry.space_group_name_H-M   'P 1'
#
loop_
_entity.id
_entity.type
_entity.pdbx_description
1 polymer ?
#
loop_
_entity_poly.entity_id
_entity_poly.type
_entity_poly.pdbx_seq_one_letter_code
_entity_poly.pdbx_strand_id
1 'polypeptide(L)'
;MKLVQPTCLNKNIVIIDGLSRAGKFYLGKLISGIKELEYFTASSEIERLIQSGLTNIISEQDASALIAISVNEEIYNRAIGRNLNSRSDDGSSILNSWEKEKYFARQESKPGWDAVK
;
A
#
# COMPACT_ATOMS: atom_id res chain seq x y z
N MET A 1 26.44 -8.42 -1.46
CA MET A 1 25.74 -7.76 -0.35
C MET A 1 24.47 -8.56 -0.05
N LYS A 2 24.28 -9.08 1.15
CA LYS A 2 23.01 -9.74 1.52
C LYS A 2 22.08 -8.67 2.04
N LEU A 3 20.96 -8.45 1.36
CA LEU A 3 19.87 -7.64 1.91
C LEU A 3 19.26 -8.42 3.08
N VAL A 4 19.24 -7.79 4.24
CA VAL A 4 18.52 -8.33 5.39
C VAL A 4 17.04 -8.18 5.10
N GLN A 5 16.29 -9.26 5.16
CA GLN A 5 14.85 -9.23 4.95
C GLN A 5 14.20 -8.37 6.03
N PRO A 6 13.55 -7.25 5.68
CA PRO A 6 12.93 -6.37 6.66
C PRO A 6 11.74 -7.08 7.32
N THR A 7 11.54 -6.80 8.59
CA THR A 7 10.32 -7.25 9.29
C THR A 7 9.13 -6.47 8.74
N CYS A 8 8.09 -7.16 8.28
CA CYS A 8 6.86 -6.51 7.86
C CYS A 8 6.21 -5.75 9.02
N LEU A 9 5.84 -4.49 8.78
CA LEU A 9 5.11 -3.66 9.74
C LEU A 9 3.71 -4.21 10.02
N ASN A 10 3.11 -4.85 9.02
CA ASN A 10 1.83 -5.53 9.18
C ASN A 10 1.95 -6.97 8.68
N LYS A 11 1.44 -7.92 9.47
CA LYS A 11 1.44 -9.35 9.12
C LYS A 11 0.18 -9.77 8.35
N ASN A 12 -0.86 -8.96 8.37
CA ASN A 12 -2.17 -9.27 7.79
C ASN A 12 -2.36 -8.43 6.52
N ILE A 13 -1.71 -8.82 5.43
CA ILE A 13 -1.83 -8.16 4.13
C ILE A 13 -2.69 -9.03 3.22
N VAL A 14 -3.73 -8.44 2.64
CA VAL A 14 -4.56 -9.05 1.60
C VAL A 14 -4.25 -8.37 0.28
N ILE A 15 -3.80 -9.13 -0.69
CA ILE A 15 -3.53 -8.65 -2.05
C ILE A 15 -4.70 -9.00 -2.94
N ILE A 16 -5.28 -8.00 -3.60
CA ILE A 16 -6.32 -8.16 -4.61
C ILE A 16 -5.71 -7.86 -5.97
N ASP A 17 -5.48 -8.89 -6.74
CA ASP A 17 -4.94 -8.78 -8.10
C ASP A 17 -5.81 -9.52 -9.11
N GLY A 18 -5.51 -9.35 -10.38
CA GLY A 18 -6.23 -10.01 -11.48
C GLY A 18 -6.10 -9.25 -12.79
N LEU A 19 -6.70 -9.80 -13.84
CA LEU A 19 -6.69 -9.22 -15.17
C LEU A 19 -7.28 -7.80 -15.19
N SER A 20 -6.85 -7.01 -16.15
CA SER A 20 -7.42 -5.68 -16.36
C SER A 20 -8.94 -5.78 -16.54
N ARG A 21 -9.69 -4.84 -15.96
CA ARG A 21 -11.16 -4.78 -15.97
C ARG A 21 -11.91 -5.93 -15.26
N ALA A 22 -11.21 -6.76 -14.48
CA ALA A 22 -11.84 -7.84 -13.68
C ALA A 22 -12.62 -7.34 -12.45
N GLY A 23 -12.76 -6.03 -12.26
CA GLY A 23 -13.51 -5.45 -11.12
C GLY A 23 -12.73 -5.37 -9.80
N LYS A 24 -11.41 -5.58 -9.81
CA LYS A 24 -10.59 -5.56 -8.60
C LYS A 24 -10.69 -4.25 -7.81
N PHE A 25 -10.76 -3.09 -8.48
CA PHE A 25 -10.96 -1.80 -7.80
C PHE A 25 -12.33 -1.69 -7.13
N TYR A 26 -13.36 -2.25 -7.74
CA TYR A 26 -14.69 -2.31 -7.14
C TYR A 26 -14.71 -3.20 -5.90
N LEU A 27 -14.10 -4.38 -6.00
CA LEU A 27 -13.94 -5.30 -4.86
C LEU A 27 -13.13 -4.64 -3.74
N GLY A 28 -12.03 -3.96 -4.06
CA GLY A 28 -11.23 -3.22 -3.09
C GLY A 28 -12.06 -2.19 -2.33
N LYS A 29 -12.89 -1.42 -3.02
CA LYS A 29 -13.81 -0.45 -2.40
C LYS A 29 -14.85 -1.12 -1.50
N LEU A 30 -15.41 -2.26 -1.89
CA LEU A 30 -16.36 -2.99 -1.04
C LEU A 30 -15.69 -3.48 0.24
N ILE A 31 -14.51 -4.05 0.13
CA ILE A 31 -13.73 -4.57 1.27
C ILE A 31 -13.29 -3.44 2.19
N SER A 32 -12.97 -2.26 1.66
CA SER A 32 -12.60 -1.09 2.48
C SER A 32 -13.69 -0.60 3.43
N GLY A 33 -14.93 -1.03 3.23
CA GLY A 33 -16.03 -0.80 4.17
C GLY A 33 -15.98 -1.69 5.42
N ILE A 34 -15.10 -2.67 5.47
CA ILE A 34 -14.92 -3.54 6.64
C ILE A 34 -14.10 -2.77 7.68
N LYS A 35 -14.63 -2.70 8.91
CA LYS A 35 -13.93 -2.08 10.03
C LYS A 35 -12.54 -2.71 10.22
N GLU A 36 -11.55 -1.88 10.49
CA GLU A 36 -10.16 -2.27 10.72
C GLU A 36 -9.38 -2.72 9.47
N LEU A 37 -9.95 -2.56 8.27
CA LEU A 37 -9.26 -2.85 7.03
C LEU A 37 -8.98 -1.56 6.27
N GLU A 38 -7.73 -1.31 5.92
CA GLU A 38 -7.34 -0.19 5.07
C GLU A 38 -7.06 -0.68 3.65
N TYR A 39 -7.70 -0.05 2.69
CA TYR A 39 -7.48 -0.32 1.28
C TYR A 39 -6.53 0.74 0.69
N PHE A 40 -5.55 0.29 -0.04
CA PHE A 40 -4.72 1.16 -0.87
C PHE A 40 -4.36 0.48 -2.20
N THR A 41 -4.10 1.28 -3.20
CA THR A 41 -3.64 0.78 -4.50
C THR A 41 -2.13 0.58 -4.43
N ALA A 42 -1.65 -0.61 -4.76
CA ALA A 42 -0.22 -0.88 -4.84
C ALA A 42 0.44 0.05 -5.88
N SER A 43 1.64 0.48 -5.59
CA SER A 43 2.41 1.30 -6.51
C SER A 43 2.88 0.48 -7.72
N SER A 44 3.06 1.12 -8.86
CA SER A 44 3.65 0.50 -10.06
C SER A 44 5.09 0.00 -9.83
N GLU A 45 5.72 0.43 -8.75
CA GLU A 45 7.04 -0.03 -8.33
C GLU A 45 7.00 -1.49 -7.89
N ILE A 46 6.01 -1.89 -7.10
CA ILE A 46 5.84 -3.29 -6.68
C ILE A 46 5.65 -4.20 -7.89
N GLU A 47 4.83 -3.76 -8.86
CA GLU A 47 4.65 -4.53 -10.11
C GLU A 47 5.96 -4.70 -10.88
N ARG A 48 6.78 -3.64 -10.98
CA ARG A 48 8.10 -3.70 -11.63
C ARG A 48 9.07 -4.61 -10.90
N LEU A 49 9.08 -4.61 -9.58
CA LEU A 49 9.92 -5.50 -8.79
C LEU A 49 9.53 -6.97 -8.97
N ILE A 50 8.23 -7.26 -9.01
CA ILE A 50 7.72 -8.61 -9.32
C ILE A 50 8.19 -9.05 -10.70
N GLN A 51 8.01 -8.21 -11.73
CA GLN A 51 8.46 -8.51 -13.10
C GLN A 51 9.97 -8.72 -13.17
N SER A 52 10.76 -7.89 -12.48
CA SER A 52 12.22 -8.01 -12.47
C SER A 52 12.69 -9.33 -11.83
N GLY A 53 12.03 -9.78 -10.78
CA GLY A 53 12.28 -11.09 -10.18
C GLY A 53 11.89 -12.24 -11.11
N LEU A 54 10.70 -12.20 -11.70
CA LEU A 54 10.22 -13.24 -12.63
C LEU A 54 11.06 -13.37 -13.91
N THR A 55 11.66 -12.26 -14.37
CA THR A 55 12.54 -12.24 -15.55
C THR A 55 14.01 -12.46 -15.23
N ASN A 56 14.36 -12.76 -13.98
CA ASN A 56 15.72 -12.95 -13.49
C ASN A 56 16.65 -11.73 -13.73
N ILE A 57 16.11 -10.51 -13.83
CA ILE A 57 16.90 -9.28 -13.84
C ILE A 57 17.53 -9.05 -12.46
N ILE A 58 16.80 -9.39 -11.40
CA ILE A 58 17.27 -9.47 -10.02
C ILE A 58 16.93 -10.84 -9.46
N SER A 59 17.62 -11.28 -8.40
CA SER A 59 17.28 -12.55 -7.76
C SER A 59 15.88 -12.48 -7.13
N GLU A 60 15.19 -13.62 -7.05
CA GLU A 60 13.87 -13.72 -6.38
C GLU A 60 13.97 -13.27 -4.92
N GLN A 61 15.08 -13.57 -4.25
CA GLN A 61 15.34 -13.16 -2.88
C GLN A 61 15.45 -11.64 -2.76
N ASP A 62 16.17 -10.98 -3.68
CA ASP A 62 16.30 -9.53 -3.68
C ASP A 62 14.98 -8.85 -4.05
N ALA A 63 14.25 -9.40 -5.03
CA ALA A 63 12.91 -8.93 -5.38
C ALA A 63 11.98 -8.97 -4.17
N SER A 64 11.94 -10.08 -3.45
CA SER A 64 11.12 -10.25 -2.23
C SER A 64 11.50 -9.25 -1.13
N ALA A 65 12.80 -9.02 -0.92
CA ALA A 65 13.27 -8.05 0.06
C ALA A 65 12.86 -6.61 -0.31
N LEU A 66 13.03 -6.23 -1.57
CA LEU A 66 12.65 -4.91 -2.06
C LEU A 66 11.14 -4.69 -2.02
N ILE A 67 10.33 -5.69 -2.38
CA ILE A 67 8.87 -5.64 -2.26
C ILE A 67 8.46 -5.41 -0.79
N ALA A 68 9.07 -6.14 0.15
CA ALA A 68 8.78 -5.96 1.57
C ALA A 68 9.13 -4.54 2.07
N ILE A 69 10.22 -3.95 1.58
CA ILE A 69 10.58 -2.55 1.88
C ILE A 69 9.51 -1.60 1.32
N SER A 70 9.14 -1.75 0.05
CA SER A 70 8.15 -0.88 -0.59
C SER A 70 6.78 -0.98 0.07
N VAL A 71 6.34 -2.18 0.45
CA VAL A 71 5.09 -2.39 1.20
C VAL A 71 5.14 -1.72 2.57
N ASN A 72 6.24 -1.88 3.31
CA ASN A 72 6.41 -1.22 4.61
C ASN A 72 6.40 0.30 4.50
N GLU A 73 7.02 0.84 3.45
CA GLU A 73 7.01 2.28 3.18
C GLU A 73 5.59 2.79 2.89
N GLU A 74 4.81 2.08 2.08
CA GLU A 74 3.41 2.42 1.81
C GLU A 74 2.56 2.38 3.08
N ILE A 75 2.69 1.34 3.90
CA ILE A 75 2.00 1.23 5.18
C ILE A 75 2.35 2.41 6.09
N TYR A 76 3.64 2.73 6.21
CA TYR A 76 4.10 3.85 7.02
C TYR A 76 3.54 5.19 6.51
N ASN A 77 3.66 5.45 5.21
CA ASN A 77 3.17 6.69 4.59
C ASN A 77 1.66 6.87 4.81
N ARG A 78 0.89 5.80 4.72
CA ARG A 78 -0.54 5.81 5.00
C ARG A 78 -0.85 6.07 6.48
N ALA A 79 -0.11 5.43 7.38
CA ALA A 79 -0.28 5.60 8.81
C ALA A 79 -0.09 7.06 9.27
N ILE A 80 0.82 7.79 8.63
CA ILE A 80 1.10 9.21 8.93
C ILE A 80 0.38 10.19 7.98
N GLY A 81 -0.50 9.70 7.12
CA GLY A 81 -1.24 10.54 6.17
C GLY A 81 -0.39 11.16 5.06
N ARG A 82 0.75 10.55 4.70
CA ARG A 82 1.64 11.03 3.63
C ARG A 82 1.27 10.37 2.29
N ASN A 83 1.60 11.03 1.19
CA ASN A 83 1.43 10.52 -0.19
C ASN A 83 0.00 10.11 -0.53
N LEU A 84 -0.99 10.85 -0.01
CA LEU A 84 -2.38 10.61 -0.32
C LEU A 84 -2.77 11.24 -1.65
N ASN A 85 -3.45 10.48 -2.50
CA ASN A 85 -4.04 11.01 -3.71
C ASN A 85 -5.32 11.78 -3.36
N SER A 86 -5.32 13.10 -3.57
CA SER A 86 -6.47 13.99 -3.32
C SER A 86 -7.11 14.54 -4.61
N ARG A 87 -6.84 13.92 -5.75
CA ARG A 87 -7.45 14.34 -7.03
C ARG A 87 -8.91 13.93 -7.08
N SER A 88 -9.80 14.89 -7.28
CA SER A 88 -11.25 14.66 -7.29
C SER A 88 -11.75 13.79 -8.43
N ASP A 89 -11.01 13.75 -9.54
CA ASP A 89 -11.32 13.00 -10.76
C ASP A 89 -10.75 11.58 -10.79
N ASP A 90 -10.02 11.18 -9.76
CA ASP A 90 -9.35 9.88 -9.70
C ASP A 90 -10.10 8.91 -8.78
N GLY A 91 -10.38 7.71 -9.31
CA GLY A 91 -11.07 6.66 -8.55
C GLY A 91 -10.30 6.14 -7.33
N SER A 92 -8.97 6.35 -7.28
CA SER A 92 -8.11 6.01 -6.14
C SER A 92 -7.98 7.15 -5.13
N SER A 93 -8.69 8.27 -5.36
CA SER A 93 -8.63 9.43 -4.49
C SER A 93 -9.18 9.14 -3.11
N ILE A 94 -8.47 9.68 -2.11
CA ILE A 94 -8.92 9.66 -0.72
C ILE A 94 -10.26 10.38 -0.51
N LEU A 95 -10.57 11.39 -1.35
CA LEU A 95 -11.82 12.12 -1.28
C LEU A 95 -13.04 11.22 -1.53
N ASN A 96 -12.82 10.12 -2.23
CA ASN A 96 -13.82 9.08 -2.51
C ASN A 96 -13.81 7.93 -1.48
N SER A 97 -12.93 8.01 -0.46
CA SER A 97 -12.84 7.01 0.59
C SER A 97 -13.88 7.25 1.69
N TRP A 98 -14.41 6.17 2.25
CA TRP A 98 -15.27 6.20 3.44
C TRP A 98 -14.54 6.74 4.68
N GLU A 99 -13.22 6.61 4.72
CA GLU A 99 -12.37 6.99 5.85
C GLU A 99 -11.58 8.28 5.62
N LYS A 100 -12.02 9.16 4.72
CA LYS A 100 -11.29 10.39 4.37
C LYS A 100 -10.93 11.26 5.59
N GLU A 101 -11.84 11.38 6.55
CA GLU A 101 -11.62 12.17 7.76
C GLU A 101 -10.47 11.59 8.61
N LYS A 102 -10.36 10.27 8.70
CA LYS A 102 -9.27 9.58 9.39
C LYS A 102 -7.91 9.92 8.78
N TYR A 103 -7.83 9.99 7.47
CA TYR A 103 -6.59 10.34 6.78
C TYR A 103 -6.23 11.82 6.94
N PHE A 104 -7.21 12.73 6.90
CA PHE A 104 -6.95 14.14 7.17
C PHE A 104 -6.50 14.36 8.62
N ALA A 105 -7.13 13.70 9.59
CA ALA A 105 -6.69 13.74 10.97
C ALA A 105 -5.25 13.22 11.15
N ARG A 106 -4.82 12.22 10.40
CA ARG A 106 -3.43 11.74 10.39
C ARG A 106 -2.46 12.78 9.85
N GLN A 107 -2.84 13.54 8.82
CA GLN A 107 -2.01 14.62 8.29
C GLN A 107 -1.85 15.78 9.27
N GLU A 108 -2.87 16.10 10.03
CA GLU A 108 -2.88 17.17 11.03
C GLU A 108 -2.19 16.74 12.33
N SER A 109 -2.16 15.44 12.62
CA SER A 109 -1.46 14.93 13.80
C SER A 109 0.03 15.13 13.66
N LYS A 110 0.70 15.49 14.76
CA LYS A 110 2.17 15.56 14.79
C LYS A 110 2.71 14.18 14.42
N PRO A 111 3.55 14.08 13.37
CA PRO A 111 4.12 12.81 12.96
C PRO A 111 4.99 12.29 14.10
N GLY A 112 4.52 11.30 14.79
CA GLY A 112 5.25 10.61 15.83
C GLY A 112 5.17 9.12 15.56
N TRP A 113 6.15 8.39 16.03
CA TRP A 113 6.16 6.93 16.09
C TRP A 113 4.92 6.35 16.80
N ASP A 114 4.15 7.20 17.49
CA ASP A 114 2.91 6.85 18.18
C ASP A 114 1.75 6.58 17.22
N ALA A 115 1.83 7.03 15.97
CA ALA A 115 0.83 6.72 14.94
C ALA A 115 0.92 5.27 14.39
N VAL A 116 1.99 4.55 14.72
CA VAL A 116 2.28 3.20 14.21
C VAL A 116 2.15 2.15 15.32
N LYS A 117 1.85 2.58 16.53
CA LYS A 117 1.53 1.71 17.67
C LYS A 117 0.02 1.45 17.75
#